data_e0d877db6fdb7dacdc2095ccae57570f
#
_entry.id   e0d877db6fdb7dacdc2095ccae57570f
#
_cell.length_a   1.000
_cell.length_b   1.000
_cell.length_c   1.000
_cell.angle_alpha   90.00
_cell.angle_beta   90.00
_cell.angle_gamma   90.00
#
_symmetry.space_group_name_H-M   'P 1'
#
loop_
_entity.id
_entity.type
_entity.pdbx_description
1 polymer ?
#
loop_
_entity_poly.entity_id
_entity_poly.type
_entity_poly.pdbx_seq_one_letter_code
_entity_poly.pdbx_strand_id
1 'polypeptide(L)'
;HLSPSLIKDLVKGCVYGDLLMRCLYRVRPYEKTPGSANALHAKWRDICIAELTGADSTWNYKTLCAQIVADFDNFPIDETLKKPRVGVVGEILVKYMPLANNHLVKLLEREGAEAVVPDLMDFMNYSFYNGKYKSEFLGAKKSGDLIADTAVKFIRQIRKPALEALEASKRFEAPMPIEAIAEQTKPFLSIGNQYGEGWFLTGEMIE
;
A
#
# COMPACT_ATOMS: atom_id res chain seq x y z
N HIS A 1 25.61 9.13 3.62
CA HIS A 1 24.57 9.62 4.53
C HIS A 1 23.30 9.86 3.72
N LEU A 2 22.18 9.24 4.12
CA LEU A 2 20.87 9.55 3.55
C LEU A 2 20.43 10.93 4.07
N SER A 3 20.17 11.86 3.16
CA SER A 3 19.64 13.18 3.56
C SER A 3 18.15 13.05 3.96
N PRO A 4 17.63 13.91 4.83
CA PRO A 4 16.19 13.90 5.17
C PRO A 4 15.28 14.09 3.97
N SER A 5 15.71 14.87 2.96
CA SER A 5 14.97 15.01 1.71
C SER A 5 14.89 13.70 0.94
N LEU A 6 16.01 13.00 0.80
CA LEU A 6 16.05 11.71 0.11
C LEU A 6 15.16 10.66 0.81
N ILE A 7 15.16 10.62 2.15
CA ILE A 7 14.27 9.73 2.91
C ILE A 7 12.80 10.05 2.61
N LYS A 8 12.45 11.34 2.60
CA LYS A 8 11.10 11.79 2.25
C LYS A 8 10.70 11.35 0.84
N ASP A 9 11.60 11.51 -0.14
CA ASP A 9 11.32 11.17 -1.53
C ASP A 9 11.23 9.65 -1.74
N LEU A 10 12.03 8.85 -1.02
CA LEU A 10 11.90 7.40 -0.99
C LEU A 10 10.52 6.96 -0.46
N VAL A 11 10.08 7.55 0.66
CA VAL A 11 8.75 7.25 1.22
C VAL A 11 7.64 7.69 0.25
N LYS A 12 7.75 8.87 -0.38
CA LYS A 12 6.80 9.30 -1.42
C LYS A 12 6.75 8.31 -2.58
N GLY A 13 7.91 7.82 -3.03
CA GLY A 13 7.99 6.82 -4.09
C GLY A 13 7.24 5.53 -3.75
N CYS A 14 7.40 5.04 -2.51
CA CYS A 14 6.64 3.89 -2.02
C CYS A 14 5.13 4.17 -1.99
N VAL A 15 4.72 5.34 -1.50
CA VAL A 15 3.29 5.74 -1.48
C VAL A 15 2.71 5.82 -2.89
N TYR A 16 3.44 6.34 -3.87
CA TYR A 16 3.01 6.31 -5.26
C TYR A 16 2.88 4.88 -5.81
N GLY A 17 3.84 4.01 -5.47
CA GLY A 17 3.79 2.60 -5.85
C GLY A 17 2.55 1.90 -5.31
N ASP A 18 2.27 2.04 -4.02
CA ASP A 18 1.08 1.48 -3.36
C ASP A 18 -0.21 2.02 -3.98
N LEU A 19 -0.31 3.34 -4.15
CA LEU A 19 -1.49 3.99 -4.73
C LEU A 19 -1.77 3.50 -6.15
N LEU A 20 -0.76 3.44 -7.00
CA LEU A 20 -0.87 2.99 -8.38
C LEU A 20 -1.20 1.50 -8.48
N MET A 21 -0.59 0.68 -7.61
CA MET A 21 -0.87 -0.75 -7.53
C MET A 21 -2.32 -1.00 -7.12
N ARG A 22 -2.78 -0.37 -6.04
CA ARG A 22 -4.16 -0.47 -5.53
C ARG A 22 -5.18 -0.06 -6.58
N CYS A 23 -4.97 1.06 -7.23
CA CYS A 23 -5.87 1.55 -8.28
C CYS A 23 -5.88 0.61 -9.49
N LEU A 24 -4.72 0.17 -9.96
CA LEU A 24 -4.61 -0.73 -11.11
C LEU A 24 -5.30 -2.07 -10.87
N TYR A 25 -5.01 -2.74 -9.75
CA TYR A 25 -5.53 -4.07 -9.47
C TYR A 25 -7.05 -4.07 -9.26
N ARG A 26 -7.60 -2.95 -8.80
CA ARG A 26 -9.04 -2.76 -8.65
C ARG A 26 -9.78 -2.56 -9.97
N VAL A 27 -9.18 -1.93 -10.99
CA VAL A 27 -9.88 -1.59 -12.25
C VAL A 27 -9.54 -2.53 -13.40
N ARG A 28 -8.30 -3.02 -13.48
CA ARG A 28 -7.82 -3.83 -14.61
C ARG A 28 -8.65 -5.09 -14.87
N PRO A 29 -9.10 -5.86 -13.85
CA PRO A 29 -9.93 -7.03 -14.09
C PRO A 29 -11.27 -6.74 -14.76
N TYR A 30 -11.72 -5.50 -14.72
CA TYR A 30 -13.01 -5.02 -15.20
C TYR A 30 -12.91 -4.07 -16.41
N GLU A 31 -11.71 -3.81 -16.93
CA GLU A 31 -11.52 -2.86 -18.04
C GLU A 31 -12.33 -3.25 -19.29
N LYS A 32 -13.00 -2.25 -19.90
CA LYS A 32 -13.78 -2.46 -21.14
C LYS A 32 -12.89 -2.65 -22.35
N THR A 33 -11.72 -2.02 -22.36
CA THR A 33 -10.74 -2.10 -23.43
C THR A 33 -9.47 -2.75 -22.90
N PRO A 34 -9.11 -3.95 -23.31
CA PRO A 34 -7.93 -4.66 -22.82
C PRO A 34 -6.66 -3.81 -22.93
N GLY A 35 -5.91 -3.70 -21.84
CA GLY A 35 -4.65 -2.96 -21.76
C GLY A 35 -4.78 -1.47 -21.45
N SER A 36 -6.00 -0.90 -21.47
CA SER A 36 -6.20 0.53 -21.19
C SER A 36 -5.89 0.91 -19.75
N ALA A 37 -6.14 0.03 -18.78
CA ALA A 37 -5.77 0.24 -17.38
C ALA A 37 -4.24 0.26 -17.20
N ASN A 38 -3.52 -0.62 -17.88
CA ASN A 38 -2.06 -0.60 -17.88
C ASN A 38 -1.49 0.68 -18.53
N ALA A 39 -2.12 1.18 -19.58
CA ALA A 39 -1.73 2.43 -20.23
C ALA A 39 -1.91 3.64 -19.28
N LEU A 40 -3.04 3.69 -18.57
CA LEU A 40 -3.29 4.73 -17.56
C LEU A 40 -2.27 4.64 -16.42
N HIS A 41 -1.99 3.44 -15.93
CA HIS A 41 -0.97 3.21 -14.91
C HIS A 41 0.42 3.68 -15.37
N ALA A 42 0.82 3.34 -16.60
CA ALA A 42 2.11 3.76 -17.15
C ALA A 42 2.23 5.29 -17.24
N LYS A 43 1.16 5.97 -17.73
CA LYS A 43 1.09 7.44 -17.74
C LYS A 43 1.37 8.03 -16.35
N TRP A 44 0.66 7.56 -15.33
CA TRP A 44 0.80 8.12 -13.99
C TRP A 44 2.11 7.74 -13.31
N ARG A 45 2.62 6.53 -13.55
CA ARG A 45 3.96 6.11 -13.09
C ARG A 45 5.03 7.08 -13.60
N ASP A 46 5.01 7.40 -14.89
CA ASP A 46 6.02 8.25 -15.50
C ASP A 46 5.94 9.70 -14.96
N ILE A 47 4.74 10.22 -14.71
CA ILE A 47 4.52 11.53 -14.06
C ILE A 47 5.03 11.51 -12.61
N CYS A 48 4.75 10.44 -11.82
CA CYS A 48 5.26 10.31 -10.46
C CYS A 48 6.80 10.26 -10.43
N ILE A 49 7.43 9.56 -11.37
CA ILE A 49 8.89 9.52 -11.49
C ILE A 49 9.43 10.91 -11.82
N ALA A 50 8.81 11.62 -12.74
CA ALA A 50 9.23 12.97 -13.12
C ALA A 50 9.12 13.97 -11.94
N GLU A 51 8.05 13.89 -11.14
CA GLU A 51 7.89 14.71 -9.93
C GLU A 51 8.96 14.37 -8.87
N LEU A 52 9.20 13.09 -8.61
CA LEU A 52 10.20 12.64 -7.63
C LEU A 52 11.63 13.02 -8.01
N THR A 53 11.95 12.99 -9.30
CA THR A 53 13.30 13.32 -9.80
C THR A 53 13.50 14.81 -10.05
N GLY A 54 12.45 15.63 -9.89
CA GLY A 54 12.49 17.05 -10.18
C GLY A 54 12.53 17.38 -11.67
N ALA A 55 12.27 16.40 -12.55
CA ALA A 55 12.21 16.60 -14.00
C ALA A 55 10.92 17.34 -14.43
N ASP A 56 9.87 17.27 -13.63
CA ASP A 56 8.63 18.01 -13.80
C ASP A 56 8.19 18.61 -12.45
N SER A 57 8.00 19.92 -12.42
CA SER A 57 7.52 20.68 -11.25
C SER A 57 6.06 21.15 -11.38
N THR A 58 5.35 20.68 -12.39
CA THR A 58 3.96 21.10 -12.68
C THR A 58 3.00 20.59 -11.59
N TRP A 59 3.31 19.45 -10.99
CA TRP A 59 2.48 18.80 -10.00
C TRP A 59 2.99 19.01 -8.58
N ASN A 60 2.10 19.33 -7.66
CA ASN A 60 2.39 19.14 -6.26
C ASN A 60 1.88 17.76 -5.80
N TYR A 61 2.53 17.20 -4.78
CA TYR A 61 2.29 15.85 -4.28
C TYR A 61 0.80 15.57 -3.94
N LYS A 62 0.12 16.53 -3.29
CA LYS A 62 -1.28 16.36 -2.88
C LYS A 62 -2.22 16.30 -4.07
N THR A 63 -2.06 17.22 -5.02
CA THR A 63 -2.90 17.25 -6.22
C THR A 63 -2.62 16.07 -7.13
N LEU A 64 -1.38 15.58 -7.16
CA LEU A 64 -1.01 14.42 -7.95
C LEU A 64 -1.70 13.15 -7.41
N CYS A 65 -1.66 12.90 -6.11
CA CYS A 65 -2.40 11.78 -5.49
C CYS A 65 -3.90 11.85 -5.78
N ALA A 66 -4.50 13.03 -5.63
CA ALA A 66 -5.93 13.22 -5.90
C ALA A 66 -6.28 12.97 -7.36
N GLN A 67 -5.46 13.44 -8.32
CA GLN A 67 -5.72 13.25 -9.73
C GLN A 67 -5.53 11.80 -10.18
N ILE A 68 -4.55 11.09 -9.64
CA ILE A 68 -4.37 9.65 -9.87
C ILE A 68 -5.65 8.92 -9.50
N VAL A 69 -6.13 9.10 -8.26
CA VAL A 69 -7.33 8.43 -7.78
C VAL A 69 -8.54 8.81 -8.63
N ALA A 70 -8.73 10.09 -8.95
CA ALA A 70 -9.84 10.58 -9.76
C ALA A 70 -9.87 9.95 -11.17
N ASP A 71 -8.71 9.84 -11.83
CA ASP A 71 -8.62 9.24 -13.16
C ASP A 71 -8.97 7.74 -13.12
N PHE A 72 -8.53 7.02 -12.10
CA PHE A 72 -8.89 5.60 -11.91
C PHE A 72 -10.33 5.42 -11.40
N ASP A 73 -10.86 6.35 -10.62
CA ASP A 73 -12.26 6.33 -10.15
C ASP A 73 -13.24 6.51 -11.31
N ASN A 74 -12.87 7.33 -12.28
CA ASN A 74 -13.64 7.55 -13.51
C ASN A 74 -13.26 6.63 -14.66
N PHE A 75 -12.33 5.69 -14.44
CA PHE A 75 -11.88 4.77 -15.48
C PHE A 75 -13.02 3.86 -15.95
N PRO A 76 -13.21 3.67 -17.30
CA PRO A 76 -14.30 2.87 -17.86
C PRO A 76 -14.14 1.39 -17.55
N ILE A 77 -14.98 0.87 -16.64
CA ILE A 77 -15.06 -0.57 -16.33
C ILE A 77 -16.43 -1.14 -16.70
N ASP A 78 -16.49 -2.45 -16.85
CA ASP A 78 -17.74 -3.20 -16.94
C ASP A 78 -18.27 -3.48 -15.53
N GLU A 79 -19.23 -2.66 -15.09
CA GLU A 79 -19.83 -2.75 -13.76
C GLU A 79 -20.79 -3.94 -13.59
N THR A 80 -21.11 -4.65 -14.69
CA THR A 80 -21.94 -5.86 -14.65
C THR A 80 -21.13 -7.08 -14.18
N LEU A 81 -19.81 -7.05 -14.34
CA LEU A 81 -18.92 -8.11 -13.89
C LEU A 81 -18.77 -8.09 -12.36
N LYS A 82 -18.94 -9.26 -11.76
CA LYS A 82 -18.65 -9.48 -10.34
C LYS A 82 -17.63 -10.60 -10.23
N LYS A 83 -16.43 -10.23 -9.79
CA LYS A 83 -15.32 -11.18 -9.62
C LYS A 83 -15.07 -11.42 -8.13
N PRO A 84 -14.70 -12.64 -7.72
CA PRO A 84 -14.24 -12.87 -6.37
C PRO A 84 -12.98 -12.07 -6.09
N ARG A 85 -12.93 -11.41 -4.93
CA ARG A 85 -11.74 -10.71 -4.45
C ARG A 85 -10.87 -11.70 -3.69
N VAL A 86 -9.60 -11.77 -4.05
CA VAL A 86 -8.63 -12.70 -3.48
C VAL A 86 -7.47 -11.92 -2.88
N GLY A 87 -7.32 -11.99 -1.56
CA GLY A 87 -6.20 -11.41 -0.82
C GLY A 87 -4.89 -12.14 -1.15
N VAL A 88 -3.84 -11.39 -1.48
CA VAL A 88 -2.50 -11.91 -1.68
C VAL A 88 -1.67 -11.53 -0.46
N VAL A 89 -1.55 -12.45 0.48
CA VAL A 89 -0.85 -12.26 1.76
C VAL A 89 0.39 -13.16 1.77
N GLY A 90 1.48 -12.68 2.33
CA GLY A 90 2.70 -13.44 2.42
C GLY A 90 3.93 -12.58 2.72
N GLU A 91 5.10 -13.22 2.76
CA GLU A 91 6.37 -12.57 3.01
C GLU A 91 6.61 -11.44 1.98
N ILE A 92 7.11 -10.32 2.46
CA ILE A 92 7.21 -9.06 1.71
C ILE A 92 7.90 -9.21 0.35
N LEU A 93 9.06 -9.89 0.28
CA LEU A 93 9.80 -10.05 -0.97
C LEU A 93 8.98 -10.86 -1.99
N VAL A 94 8.38 -11.96 -1.54
CA VAL A 94 7.58 -12.84 -2.39
C VAL A 94 6.30 -12.14 -2.82
N LYS A 95 5.62 -11.44 -1.91
CA LYS A 95 4.37 -10.74 -2.18
C LYS A 95 4.49 -9.70 -3.31
N TYR A 96 5.56 -8.89 -3.30
CA TYR A 96 5.75 -7.81 -4.27
C TYR A 96 6.66 -8.14 -5.46
N MET A 97 7.26 -9.32 -5.51
CA MET A 97 8.13 -9.72 -6.62
C MET A 97 7.43 -10.72 -7.55
N PRO A 98 6.94 -10.30 -8.73
CA PRO A 98 6.20 -11.20 -9.63
C PRO A 98 6.98 -12.44 -10.05
N LEU A 99 8.30 -12.33 -10.22
CA LEU A 99 9.15 -13.49 -10.56
C LEU A 99 9.24 -14.50 -9.41
N ALA A 100 9.22 -14.04 -8.15
CA ALA A 100 9.28 -14.94 -6.98
C ALA A 100 7.93 -15.63 -6.69
N ASN A 101 6.79 -15.01 -7.09
CA ASN A 101 5.45 -15.55 -6.86
C ASN A 101 4.77 -16.10 -8.14
N ASN A 102 5.54 -16.38 -9.19
CA ASN A 102 5.02 -16.91 -10.45
C ASN A 102 3.94 -16.03 -11.10
N HIS A 103 4.09 -14.70 -10.99
CA HIS A 103 3.11 -13.72 -11.49
C HIS A 103 1.69 -13.93 -10.95
N LEU A 104 1.56 -14.20 -9.64
CA LEU A 104 0.32 -14.59 -8.97
C LEU A 104 -0.86 -13.67 -9.29
N VAL A 105 -0.66 -12.35 -9.27
CA VAL A 105 -1.74 -11.39 -9.60
C VAL A 105 -2.27 -11.62 -11.02
N LYS A 106 -1.37 -11.80 -12.01
CA LYS A 106 -1.79 -12.09 -13.39
C LYS A 106 -2.50 -13.43 -13.51
N LEU A 107 -2.07 -14.42 -12.71
CA LEU A 107 -2.75 -15.72 -12.65
C LEU A 107 -4.17 -15.55 -12.12
N LEU A 108 -4.35 -14.88 -10.98
CA LEU A 108 -5.68 -14.64 -10.39
C LEU A 108 -6.61 -13.90 -11.35
N GLU A 109 -6.13 -12.87 -12.01
CA GLU A 109 -6.92 -12.11 -12.99
C GLU A 109 -7.31 -12.96 -14.20
N ARG A 110 -6.39 -13.80 -14.70
CA ARG A 110 -6.68 -14.74 -15.80
C ARG A 110 -7.72 -15.78 -15.42
N GLU A 111 -7.71 -16.24 -14.17
CA GLU A 111 -8.70 -17.17 -13.62
C GLU A 111 -10.02 -16.48 -13.22
N GLY A 112 -10.15 -15.17 -13.50
CA GLY A 112 -11.39 -14.42 -13.31
C GLY A 112 -11.57 -13.78 -11.95
N ALA A 113 -10.52 -13.66 -11.14
CA ALA A 113 -10.55 -13.00 -9.84
C ALA A 113 -10.04 -11.55 -9.88
N GLU A 114 -10.34 -10.78 -8.83
CA GLU A 114 -9.71 -9.51 -8.50
C GLU A 114 -8.67 -9.75 -7.41
N ALA A 115 -7.40 -9.45 -7.70
CA ALA A 115 -6.35 -9.57 -6.69
C ALA A 115 -6.33 -8.34 -5.78
N VAL A 116 -6.30 -8.58 -4.48
CA VAL A 116 -6.13 -7.54 -3.45
C VAL A 116 -4.76 -7.74 -2.80
N VAL A 117 -3.87 -6.78 -3.00
CA VAL A 117 -2.52 -6.80 -2.43
C VAL A 117 -2.39 -5.67 -1.43
N PRO A 118 -2.10 -5.96 -0.15
CA PRO A 118 -1.85 -4.92 0.86
C PRO A 118 -0.70 -4.00 0.49
N ASP A 119 -0.70 -2.78 1.00
CA ASP A 119 0.30 -1.76 0.68
C ASP A 119 1.67 -2.08 1.32
N LEU A 120 2.77 -1.78 0.62
CA LEU A 120 4.13 -1.90 1.15
C LEU A 120 4.34 -1.02 2.39
N MET A 121 3.69 0.14 2.41
CA MET A 121 3.80 1.06 3.56
C MET A 121 3.16 0.50 4.84
N ASP A 122 2.25 -0.46 4.76
CA ASP A 122 1.69 -1.13 5.94
C ASP A 122 2.72 -2.05 6.58
N PHE A 123 3.54 -2.74 5.79
CA PHE A 123 4.70 -3.47 6.29
C PHE A 123 5.73 -2.54 6.96
N MET A 124 5.99 -1.36 6.41
CA MET A 124 6.88 -0.39 7.04
C MET A 124 6.32 0.07 8.40
N ASN A 125 5.02 0.35 8.48
CA ASN A 125 4.35 0.68 9.74
C ASN A 125 4.40 -0.48 10.74
N TYR A 126 4.17 -1.72 10.29
CA TYR A 126 4.33 -2.93 11.10
C TYR A 126 5.72 -3.02 11.72
N SER A 127 6.76 -2.82 10.92
CA SER A 127 8.15 -2.92 11.38
C SER A 127 8.46 -1.95 12.53
N PHE A 128 7.94 -0.72 12.44
CA PHE A 128 8.09 0.27 13.52
C PHE A 128 7.16 -0.01 14.71
N TYR A 129 5.91 -0.45 14.46
CA TYR A 129 4.93 -0.75 15.50
C TYR A 129 5.40 -1.86 16.45
N ASN A 130 6.15 -2.83 15.94
CA ASN A 130 6.78 -3.89 16.75
C ASN A 130 7.70 -3.36 17.86
N GLY A 131 8.27 -2.17 17.70
CA GLY A 131 9.10 -1.51 18.69
C GLY A 131 8.36 -1.34 20.04
N LYS A 132 7.09 -0.98 20.01
CA LYS A 132 6.25 -0.78 21.20
C LYS A 132 6.14 -2.05 22.03
N TYR A 133 5.82 -3.17 21.39
CA TYR A 133 5.73 -4.46 22.07
C TYR A 133 7.07 -4.86 22.71
N LYS A 134 8.17 -4.66 22.00
CA LYS A 134 9.52 -4.97 22.49
C LYS A 134 9.90 -4.14 23.71
N SER A 135 9.52 -2.88 23.73
CA SER A 135 9.76 -1.99 24.88
C SER A 135 8.91 -2.38 26.07
N GLU A 136 7.64 -2.67 25.88
CA GLU A 136 6.69 -2.96 26.95
C GLU A 136 6.94 -4.33 27.59
N PHE A 137 7.21 -5.37 26.78
CA PHE A 137 7.26 -6.76 27.25
C PHE A 137 8.65 -7.41 27.22
N LEU A 138 9.58 -6.90 26.44
CA LEU A 138 10.90 -7.50 26.24
C LEU A 138 12.06 -6.64 26.77
N GLY A 139 11.76 -5.59 27.54
CA GLY A 139 12.77 -4.74 28.16
C GLY A 139 13.63 -3.91 27.18
N ALA A 140 13.15 -3.69 25.95
CA ALA A 140 13.84 -2.81 25.02
C ALA A 140 13.84 -1.36 25.53
N LYS A 141 14.83 -0.58 25.10
CA LYS A 141 14.97 0.82 25.57
C LYS A 141 13.78 1.68 25.11
N LYS A 142 13.16 2.43 26.01
CA LYS A 142 12.08 3.39 25.70
C LYS A 142 12.44 4.45 24.65
N SER A 143 13.73 4.74 24.44
CA SER A 143 14.17 5.59 23.32
C SER A 143 13.82 5.00 21.93
N GLY A 144 13.71 3.67 21.83
CA GLY A 144 13.24 2.99 20.63
C GLY A 144 11.79 3.29 20.29
N ASP A 145 10.94 3.46 21.30
CA ASP A 145 9.52 3.78 21.12
C ASP A 145 9.33 5.17 20.53
N LEU A 146 10.08 6.16 21.03
CA LEU A 146 10.02 7.52 20.50
C LEU A 146 10.45 7.58 19.03
N ILE A 147 11.46 6.81 18.66
CA ILE A 147 11.91 6.69 17.27
C ILE A 147 10.83 6.01 16.43
N ALA A 148 10.27 4.91 16.91
CA ALA A 148 9.19 4.17 16.23
C ALA A 148 7.95 5.04 16.03
N ASP A 149 7.49 5.73 17.06
CA ASP A 149 6.35 6.66 17.00
C ASP A 149 6.59 7.81 16.02
N THR A 150 7.81 8.36 16.02
CA THR A 150 8.19 9.43 15.11
C THR A 150 8.20 8.94 13.66
N ALA A 151 8.73 7.75 13.41
CA ALA A 151 8.75 7.15 12.09
C ALA A 151 7.33 6.86 11.56
N VAL A 152 6.46 6.26 12.38
CA VAL A 152 5.05 6.00 12.02
C VAL A 152 4.32 7.32 11.72
N LYS A 153 4.50 8.36 12.55
CA LYS A 153 3.91 9.68 12.33
C LYS A 153 4.42 10.33 11.03
N PHE A 154 5.71 10.20 10.75
CA PHE A 154 6.32 10.71 9.52
C PHE A 154 5.76 10.02 8.28
N ILE A 155 5.69 8.69 8.28
CA ILE A 155 5.07 7.90 7.21
C ILE A 155 3.61 8.31 7.03
N ARG A 156 2.84 8.38 8.10
CA ARG A 156 1.43 8.79 8.09
C ARG A 156 1.24 10.17 7.47
N GLN A 157 2.11 11.13 7.81
CA GLN A 157 2.04 12.48 7.25
C GLN A 157 2.30 12.50 5.75
N ILE A 158 3.25 11.69 5.25
CA ILE A 158 3.51 11.59 3.81
C ILE A 158 2.39 10.82 3.11
N ARG A 159 1.86 9.77 3.72
CA ARG A 159 0.76 8.96 3.17
C ARG A 159 -0.58 9.71 3.11
N LYS A 160 -0.76 10.70 3.99
CA LYS A 160 -2.04 11.40 4.18
C LYS A 160 -2.72 11.86 2.88
N PRO A 161 -2.05 12.51 1.90
CA PRO A 161 -2.70 12.92 0.66
C PRO A 161 -3.26 11.76 -0.17
N ALA A 162 -2.58 10.62 -0.21
CA ALA A 162 -3.06 9.43 -0.90
C ALA A 162 -4.27 8.81 -0.19
N LEU A 163 -4.22 8.73 1.16
CA LEU A 163 -5.33 8.22 1.97
C LEU A 163 -6.58 9.10 1.82
N GLU A 164 -6.43 10.43 1.94
CA GLU A 164 -7.53 11.39 1.72
C GLU A 164 -8.17 11.24 0.32
N ALA A 165 -7.35 10.99 -0.70
CA ALA A 165 -7.83 10.77 -2.06
C ALA A 165 -8.63 9.47 -2.18
N LEU A 166 -8.15 8.38 -1.55
CA LEU A 166 -8.86 7.09 -1.53
C LEU A 166 -10.17 7.18 -0.74
N GLU A 167 -10.18 7.84 0.42
CA GLU A 167 -11.37 8.06 1.24
C GLU A 167 -12.46 8.88 0.51
N ALA A 168 -12.05 9.80 -0.37
CA ALA A 168 -12.96 10.60 -1.19
C ALA A 168 -13.47 9.86 -2.43
N SER A 169 -12.91 8.69 -2.76
CA SER A 169 -13.26 7.90 -3.93
C SER A 169 -14.59 7.16 -3.76
N LYS A 170 -15.21 6.85 -4.88
CA LYS A 170 -16.40 5.98 -4.93
C LYS A 170 -16.05 4.49 -5.10
N ARG A 171 -14.82 4.20 -5.54
CA ARG A 171 -14.39 2.87 -5.99
C ARG A 171 -13.33 2.25 -5.10
N PHE A 172 -12.54 3.07 -4.44
CA PHE A 172 -11.40 2.63 -3.66
C PHE A 172 -11.63 2.81 -2.17
N GLU A 173 -11.07 1.90 -1.39
CA GLU A 173 -11.05 1.97 0.06
C GLU A 173 -9.63 2.30 0.52
N ALA A 174 -9.52 3.16 1.54
CA ALA A 174 -8.25 3.41 2.18
C ALA A 174 -7.84 2.19 3.03
N PRO A 175 -6.54 1.84 3.08
CA PRO A 175 -6.08 0.75 3.93
C PRO A 175 -6.28 1.08 5.40
N MET A 176 -6.47 0.04 6.21
CA MET A 176 -6.62 0.19 7.66
C MET A 176 -5.33 0.71 8.31
N PRO A 177 -5.42 1.55 9.34
CA PRO A 177 -4.24 1.94 10.11
C PRO A 177 -3.68 0.74 10.87
N ILE A 178 -2.35 0.71 11.04
CA ILE A 178 -1.65 -0.42 11.67
C ILE A 178 -2.17 -0.76 13.08
N GLU A 179 -2.65 0.26 13.82
CA GLU A 179 -3.25 0.08 15.13
C GLU A 179 -4.56 -0.74 15.05
N ALA A 180 -5.38 -0.50 14.03
CA ALA A 180 -6.61 -1.26 13.81
C ALA A 180 -6.31 -2.69 13.37
N ILE A 181 -5.33 -2.89 12.47
CA ILE A 181 -4.85 -4.22 12.08
C ILE A 181 -4.37 -5.00 13.31
N ALA A 182 -3.61 -4.36 14.20
CA ALA A 182 -3.14 -4.99 15.43
C ALA A 182 -4.29 -5.36 16.37
N GLU A 183 -5.30 -4.49 16.54
CA GLU A 183 -6.45 -4.77 17.39
C GLU A 183 -7.30 -5.94 16.88
N GLN A 184 -7.58 -5.98 15.58
CA GLN A 184 -8.36 -7.09 15.01
C GLN A 184 -7.62 -8.42 15.00
N THR A 185 -6.28 -8.41 15.06
CA THR A 185 -5.46 -9.62 15.12
C THR A 185 -5.45 -10.25 16.52
N LYS A 186 -5.52 -9.45 17.58
CA LYS A 186 -5.38 -9.90 18.98
C LYS A 186 -6.25 -11.11 19.38
N PRO A 187 -7.50 -11.25 18.93
CA PRO A 187 -8.31 -12.41 19.25
C PRO A 187 -7.76 -13.75 18.71
N PHE A 188 -6.94 -13.69 17.67
CA PHE A 188 -6.42 -14.86 16.97
C PHE A 188 -4.96 -15.12 17.28
N LEU A 189 -4.15 -14.05 17.33
CA LEU A 189 -2.72 -14.15 17.50
C LEU A 189 -2.16 -12.93 18.26
N SER A 190 -1.31 -13.20 19.26
CA SER A 190 -0.61 -12.12 19.97
C SER A 190 0.28 -11.33 19.02
N ILE A 191 0.29 -10.00 19.16
CA ILE A 191 1.22 -9.12 18.44
C ILE A 191 2.70 -9.33 18.84
N GLY A 192 2.97 -10.15 19.86
CA GLY A 192 4.30 -10.67 20.20
C GLY A 192 4.83 -11.70 19.21
N ASN A 193 3.97 -12.29 18.38
CA ASN A 193 4.38 -13.22 17.31
C ASN A 193 4.87 -12.46 16.09
N GLN A 194 6.14 -12.06 16.12
CA GLN A 194 6.77 -11.20 15.13
C GLN A 194 7.62 -11.95 14.10
N TYR A 195 7.88 -13.24 14.32
CA TYR A 195 8.65 -14.06 13.39
C TYR A 195 7.86 -14.32 12.10
N GLY A 196 8.51 -14.12 10.97
CA GLY A 196 7.86 -14.30 9.66
C GLY A 196 6.64 -13.40 9.48
N GLU A 197 6.63 -12.21 10.12
CA GLU A 197 5.53 -11.25 10.06
C GLU A 197 4.21 -11.77 10.66
N GLY A 198 4.26 -12.82 11.51
CA GLY A 198 3.12 -13.65 11.91
C GLY A 198 1.85 -12.91 12.27
N TRP A 199 1.87 -11.97 13.22
CA TRP A 199 0.66 -11.23 13.58
C TRP A 199 0.17 -10.30 12.48
N PHE A 200 1.09 -9.72 11.73
CA PHE A 200 0.76 -8.77 10.67
C PHE A 200 0.07 -9.48 9.49
N LEU A 201 0.62 -10.62 9.05
CA LEU A 201 -0.01 -11.43 8.00
C LEU A 201 -1.40 -11.92 8.43
N THR A 202 -1.57 -12.29 9.70
CA THR A 202 -2.89 -12.64 10.25
C THR A 202 -3.85 -11.45 10.14
N GLY A 203 -3.38 -10.25 10.46
CA GLY A 203 -4.17 -9.02 10.32
C GLY A 203 -4.56 -8.71 8.88
N GLU A 204 -3.61 -8.82 7.94
CA GLU A 204 -3.89 -8.67 6.50
C GLU A 204 -4.91 -9.70 5.96
N MET A 205 -4.96 -10.90 6.56
CA MET A 205 -5.96 -11.92 6.17
C MET A 205 -7.37 -11.61 6.68
N ILE A 206 -7.49 -10.79 7.72
CA ILE A 206 -8.78 -10.40 8.32
C ILE A 206 -9.33 -9.14 7.66
N GLU A 207 -8.46 -8.24 7.20
CA GLU A 207 -8.81 -7.03 6.47
C GLU A 207 -9.53 -7.36 5.14
#